data_2efacb19d5e823a4d011f40ea4fbc994
#
_entry.id   2efacb19d5e823a4d011f40ea4fbc994
#
_cell.length_a   1.000
_cell.length_b   1.000
_cell.length_c   1.000
_cell.angle_alpha   90.00
_cell.angle_beta   90.00
_cell.angle_gamma   90.00
#
_symmetry.space_group_name_H-M   'P 1'
#
loop_
_entity.id
_entity.type
_entity.pdbx_description
1 polymer ?
#
loop_
_entity_poly.entity_id
_entity_poly.type
_entity_poly.pdbx_seq_one_letter_code
_entity_poly.pdbx_strand_id
1 'polypeptide(L)'
;MKKKLVSLVIDVLIAVMILWGMINPMSAAVNFVAVWALLGCLVSLGAGFTGALAHKHWQSRRLAVQPVNAGVMKLLRGLICKTPSKSRQVWGLLTLAFTFSCLVGAGWIFTALTYLICMCFFKVVRMSCRQSIEEAGLCPESL
;
A
#
# COMPACT_ATOMS: atom_id res chain seq x y z
N MET A 1 19.04 -2.03 -13.23
CA MET A 1 19.46 -2.95 -12.17
C MET A 1 19.55 -2.29 -10.80
N LYS A 2 20.14 -1.10 -10.63
CA LYS A 2 20.32 -0.39 -9.34
C LYS A 2 19.03 -0.23 -8.51
N LYS A 3 17.89 0.14 -9.13
CA LYS A 3 16.62 0.34 -8.41
C LYS A 3 16.04 -0.94 -7.80
N LYS A 4 16.21 -2.10 -8.46
CA LYS A 4 15.73 -3.38 -7.90
C LYS A 4 16.60 -3.84 -6.72
N LEU A 5 17.92 -3.60 -6.82
CA LEU A 5 18.87 -3.94 -5.76
C LEU A 5 18.63 -3.12 -4.50
N VAL A 6 18.41 -1.80 -4.63
CA VAL A 6 18.07 -0.92 -3.51
C VAL A 6 16.76 -1.34 -2.83
N SER A 7 15.72 -1.68 -3.61
CA SER A 7 14.46 -2.18 -3.04
C SER A 7 14.67 -3.47 -2.26
N LEU A 8 15.47 -4.40 -2.78
CA LEU A 8 15.74 -5.67 -2.12
C LEU A 8 16.53 -5.47 -0.82
N VAL A 9 17.53 -4.59 -0.81
CA VAL A 9 18.30 -4.26 0.41
C VAL A 9 17.40 -3.67 1.49
N ILE A 10 16.49 -2.75 1.13
CA ILE A 10 15.52 -2.17 2.07
C ILE A 10 14.59 -3.25 2.61
N ASP A 11 14.05 -4.12 1.76
CA ASP A 11 13.15 -5.20 2.16
C ASP A 11 13.83 -6.17 3.14
N VAL A 12 15.10 -6.53 2.89
CA VAL A 12 15.89 -7.39 3.78
C VAL A 12 16.19 -6.70 5.11
N LEU A 13 16.55 -5.41 5.08
CA LEU A 13 16.83 -4.64 6.30
C LEU A 13 15.60 -4.55 7.19
N ILE A 14 14.43 -4.29 6.62
CA ILE A 14 13.16 -4.26 7.35
C ILE A 14 12.86 -5.65 7.95
N ALA A 15 13.01 -6.72 7.16
CA ALA A 15 12.79 -8.07 7.65
C ALA A 15 13.70 -8.42 8.84
N VAL A 16 14.98 -8.07 8.77
CA VAL A 16 15.94 -8.28 9.88
C VAL A 16 15.53 -7.48 11.12
N MET A 17 15.14 -6.21 10.95
CA MET A 17 14.69 -5.37 12.07
C MET A 17 13.42 -5.90 12.73
N ILE A 18 12.46 -6.41 11.94
CA ILE A 18 11.25 -7.04 12.48
C ILE A 18 11.59 -8.31 13.27
N LEU A 19 12.43 -9.20 12.72
CA LEU A 19 12.84 -10.43 13.39
C LEU A 19 13.59 -10.14 14.70
N TRP A 20 14.50 -9.16 14.68
CA TRP A 20 15.21 -8.73 15.86
C TRP A 20 14.28 -8.15 16.93
N GLY A 21 13.30 -7.34 16.52
CA GLY A 21 12.27 -6.78 17.40
C GLY A 21 11.36 -7.84 18.02
N MET A 22 11.09 -8.94 17.32
CA MET A 22 10.32 -10.06 17.87
C MET A 22 11.10 -10.82 18.97
N ILE A 23 12.42 -10.93 18.83
CA ILE A 23 13.28 -11.60 19.82
C ILE A 23 13.52 -10.68 21.03
N ASN A 24 13.68 -9.38 20.80
CA ASN A 24 13.98 -8.39 21.82
C ASN A 24 12.95 -7.24 21.80
N PRO A 25 11.80 -7.39 22.44
CA PRO A 25 10.69 -6.41 22.36
C PRO A 25 11.03 -5.03 22.98
N MET A 26 12.05 -4.94 23.82
CA MET A 26 12.55 -3.68 24.40
C MET A 26 13.65 -3.01 23.57
N SER A 27 13.97 -3.53 22.38
CA SER A 27 15.06 -3.01 21.56
C SER A 27 14.67 -1.78 20.76
N ALA A 28 15.66 -0.96 20.38
CA ALA A 28 15.48 0.16 19.45
C ALA A 28 14.92 -0.27 18.08
N ALA A 29 15.07 -1.56 17.72
CA ALA A 29 14.50 -2.11 16.49
C ALA A 29 12.97 -2.01 16.45
N VAL A 30 12.30 -2.20 17.59
CA VAL A 30 10.84 -2.04 17.68
C VAL A 30 10.40 -0.61 17.43
N ASN A 31 11.11 0.37 17.99
CA ASN A 31 10.83 1.79 17.74
C ASN A 31 11.00 2.12 16.24
N PHE A 32 12.03 1.56 15.60
CA PHE A 32 12.21 1.72 14.16
C PHE A 32 11.04 1.11 13.37
N VAL A 33 10.60 -0.10 13.73
CA VAL A 33 9.44 -0.76 13.10
C VAL A 33 8.17 0.05 13.31
N ALA A 34 7.97 0.64 14.50
CA ALA A 34 6.81 1.49 14.79
C ALA A 34 6.81 2.76 13.91
N VAL A 35 7.94 3.46 13.81
CA VAL A 35 8.09 4.62 12.93
C VAL A 35 7.86 4.23 11.47
N TRP A 36 8.42 3.10 11.03
CA TRP A 36 8.20 2.58 9.68
C TRP A 36 6.72 2.28 9.40
N ALA A 37 6.01 1.67 10.35
CA ALA A 37 4.58 1.39 10.25
C ALA A 37 3.76 2.69 10.14
N LEU A 38 4.09 3.72 10.94
CA LEU A 38 3.44 5.04 10.86
C LEU A 38 3.67 5.72 9.52
N LEU A 39 4.90 5.70 8.99
CA LEU A 39 5.20 6.20 7.65
C LEU A 39 4.41 5.43 6.58
N GLY A 40 4.30 4.11 6.71
CA GLY A 40 3.48 3.27 5.86
C GLY A 40 1.99 3.67 5.89
N CYS A 41 1.45 4.00 7.08
CA CYS A 41 0.11 4.52 7.24
C CYS A 41 -0.08 5.84 6.48
N LEU A 42 0.82 6.81 6.66
CA LEU A 42 0.74 8.10 5.99
C LEU A 42 0.77 7.96 4.46
N VAL A 43 1.68 7.14 3.94
CA VAL A 43 1.78 6.87 2.50
C VAL A 43 0.53 6.16 1.98
N SER A 44 0.00 5.18 2.72
CA SER A 44 -1.20 4.43 2.33
C SER A 44 -2.45 5.31 2.33
N LEU A 45 -2.62 6.16 3.35
CA LEU A 45 -3.70 7.14 3.41
C LEU A 45 -3.58 8.15 2.27
N GLY A 46 -2.40 8.74 2.06
CA GLY A 46 -2.15 9.68 0.97
C GLY A 46 -2.45 9.07 -0.40
N ALA A 47 -1.97 7.86 -0.66
CA ALA A 47 -2.24 7.15 -1.91
C ALA A 47 -3.73 6.75 -2.06
N GLY A 48 -4.40 6.37 -0.95
CA GLY A 48 -5.83 6.09 -0.93
C GLY A 48 -6.67 7.33 -1.24
N PHE A 49 -6.39 8.45 -0.60
CA PHE A 49 -7.07 9.72 -0.85
C PHE A 49 -6.87 10.23 -2.28
N THR A 50 -5.62 10.27 -2.76
CA THR A 50 -5.34 10.71 -4.13
C THR A 50 -5.98 9.79 -5.16
N GLY A 51 -6.01 8.47 -4.92
CA GLY A 51 -6.70 7.50 -5.76
C GLY A 51 -8.22 7.73 -5.80
N ALA A 52 -8.84 7.95 -4.62
CA ALA A 52 -10.28 8.20 -4.51
C ALA A 52 -10.69 9.53 -5.16
N LEU A 53 -9.91 10.60 -4.96
CA LEU A 53 -10.16 11.90 -5.59
C LEU A 53 -10.02 11.82 -7.12
N ALA A 54 -8.97 11.16 -7.61
CA ALA A 54 -8.77 10.95 -9.03
C ALA A 54 -9.91 10.13 -9.65
N HIS A 55 -10.41 9.11 -8.94
CA HIS A 55 -11.55 8.31 -9.37
C HIS A 55 -12.84 9.13 -9.42
N LYS A 56 -13.15 9.92 -8.38
CA LYS A 56 -14.33 10.83 -8.38
C LYS A 56 -14.26 11.84 -9.52
N HIS A 57 -13.11 12.46 -9.73
CA HIS A 57 -12.92 13.42 -10.82
C HIS A 57 -13.09 12.76 -12.19
N TRP A 58 -12.60 11.55 -12.37
CA TRP A 58 -12.81 10.77 -13.59
C TRP A 58 -14.28 10.44 -13.81
N GLN A 59 -14.99 9.96 -12.78
CA GLN A 59 -16.40 9.61 -12.85
C GLN A 59 -17.28 10.82 -13.20
N SER A 60 -17.02 11.98 -12.57
CA SER A 60 -17.74 13.23 -12.85
C SER A 60 -17.55 13.68 -14.30
N ARG A 61 -16.33 13.60 -14.84
CA ARG A 61 -16.06 13.97 -16.24
C ARG A 61 -16.60 12.98 -17.25
N ARG A 62 -16.64 11.70 -16.92
CA ARG A 62 -17.26 10.68 -17.76
C ARG A 62 -18.76 10.93 -17.95
N LEU A 63 -19.46 11.31 -16.89
CA LEU A 63 -20.88 11.71 -16.94
C LEU A 63 -21.11 12.99 -17.76
N ALA A 64 -20.14 13.90 -17.76
CA ALA A 64 -20.21 15.17 -18.51
C ALA A 64 -19.68 15.06 -19.96
N VAL A 65 -19.31 13.86 -20.45
CA VAL A 65 -18.74 13.62 -21.80
C VAL A 65 -17.51 14.51 -22.09
N GLN A 66 -16.75 14.91 -21.08
CA GLN A 66 -15.59 15.78 -21.24
C GLN A 66 -14.28 14.95 -21.29
N PRO A 67 -13.26 15.41 -22.05
CA PRO A 67 -11.99 14.72 -22.13
C PRO A 67 -11.29 14.70 -20.75
N VAL A 68 -10.92 13.49 -20.28
CA VAL A 68 -10.24 13.31 -19.01
C VAL A 68 -8.80 13.77 -19.14
N ASN A 69 -8.31 14.53 -18.15
CA ASN A 69 -6.95 15.04 -18.14
C ASN A 69 -5.92 13.90 -18.17
N ALA A 70 -4.96 13.96 -19.10
CA ALA A 70 -3.96 12.91 -19.31
C ALA A 70 -3.17 12.57 -18.02
N GLY A 71 -2.94 13.55 -17.14
CA GLY A 71 -2.30 13.36 -15.84
C GLY A 71 -3.11 12.48 -14.89
N VAL A 72 -4.42 12.70 -14.79
CA VAL A 72 -5.33 11.89 -13.96
C VAL A 72 -5.39 10.46 -14.47
N MET A 73 -5.44 10.26 -15.79
CA MET A 73 -5.44 8.93 -16.41
C MET A 73 -4.13 8.18 -16.13
N LYS A 74 -2.98 8.88 -16.18
CA LYS A 74 -1.68 8.30 -15.88
C LYS A 74 -1.57 7.87 -14.41
N LEU A 75 -2.08 8.66 -13.47
CA LEU A 75 -2.16 8.33 -12.05
C LEU A 75 -3.06 7.13 -11.78
N LEU A 76 -4.27 7.10 -12.34
CA LEU A 76 -5.21 5.98 -12.20
C LEU A 76 -4.60 4.68 -12.74
N ARG A 77 -4.00 4.71 -13.93
CA ARG A 77 -3.35 3.54 -14.52
C ARG A 77 -2.15 3.07 -13.68
N GLY A 78 -1.35 3.98 -13.13
CA GLY A 78 -0.19 3.64 -12.32
C GLY A 78 -0.53 3.06 -10.94
N LEU A 79 -1.53 3.63 -10.26
CA LEU A 79 -1.91 3.25 -8.88
C LEU A 79 -2.90 2.09 -8.84
N ILE A 80 -3.83 2.01 -9.80
CA ILE A 80 -5.00 1.14 -9.71
C ILE A 80 -4.90 -0.05 -10.68
N CYS A 81 -4.62 0.17 -11.97
CA CYS A 81 -4.64 -0.91 -12.98
C CYS A 81 -3.46 -1.88 -12.87
N LYS A 82 -2.33 -1.47 -12.29
CA LYS A 82 -1.15 -2.34 -12.19
C LYS A 82 -1.34 -3.41 -11.11
N THR A 83 -1.61 -4.65 -11.52
CA THR A 83 -1.65 -5.80 -10.61
C THR A 83 -0.23 -6.16 -10.15
N PRO A 84 0.05 -6.22 -8.85
CA PRO A 84 1.29 -6.78 -8.37
C PRO A 84 1.33 -8.29 -8.63
N SER A 85 2.50 -8.84 -8.96
CA SER A 85 2.68 -10.29 -9.10
C SER A 85 2.25 -11.03 -7.83
N LYS A 86 1.78 -12.28 -7.97
CA LYS A 86 1.33 -13.12 -6.84
C LYS A 86 2.39 -13.18 -5.74
N SER A 87 3.65 -13.34 -6.10
CA SER A 87 4.78 -13.33 -5.15
C SER A 87 4.86 -12.04 -4.34
N ARG A 88 4.65 -10.88 -4.97
CA ARG A 88 4.70 -9.58 -4.31
C ARG A 88 3.49 -9.34 -3.39
N GLN A 89 2.34 -9.95 -3.72
CA GLN A 89 1.16 -9.92 -2.84
C GLN A 89 1.40 -10.73 -1.57
N VAL A 90 1.95 -11.95 -1.71
CA VAL A 90 2.30 -12.82 -0.58
C VAL A 90 3.36 -12.17 0.31
N TRP A 91 4.42 -11.60 -0.29
CA TRP A 91 5.45 -10.87 0.45
C TRP A 91 4.89 -9.70 1.25
N GLY A 92 4.01 -8.90 0.63
CA GLY A 92 3.33 -7.81 1.32
C GLY A 92 2.43 -8.26 2.48
N LEU A 93 1.76 -9.42 2.34
CA LEU A 93 0.95 -10.00 3.41
C LEU A 93 1.82 -10.51 4.57
N LEU A 94 2.93 -11.19 4.26
CA LEU A 94 3.88 -11.66 5.26
C LEU A 94 4.48 -10.49 6.03
N THR A 95 4.95 -9.46 5.34
CA THR A 95 5.50 -8.26 5.99
C THR A 95 4.48 -7.60 6.90
N LEU A 96 3.21 -7.50 6.47
CA LEU A 96 2.12 -6.96 7.30
C LEU A 96 1.91 -7.81 8.56
N ALA A 97 1.83 -9.14 8.42
CA ALA A 97 1.61 -10.06 9.55
C ALA A 97 2.76 -10.00 10.56
N PHE A 98 4.00 -10.00 10.08
CA PHE A 98 5.18 -9.92 10.95
C PHE A 98 5.31 -8.55 11.63
N THR A 99 5.05 -7.45 10.91
CA THR A 99 5.05 -6.10 11.50
C THR A 99 3.99 -5.99 12.58
N PHE A 100 2.78 -6.49 12.31
CA PHE A 100 1.68 -6.51 13.29
C PHE A 100 2.05 -7.32 14.52
N SER A 101 2.57 -8.54 14.35
CA SER A 101 3.00 -9.41 15.47
C SER A 101 4.11 -8.77 16.30
N CYS A 102 5.10 -8.14 15.66
CA CYS A 102 6.18 -7.44 16.33
C CYS A 102 5.67 -6.28 17.19
N LEU A 103 4.77 -5.45 16.65
CA LEU A 103 4.20 -4.31 17.37
C LEU A 103 3.31 -4.74 18.54
N VAL A 104 2.48 -5.77 18.37
CA VAL A 104 1.65 -6.33 19.43
C VAL A 104 2.51 -6.94 20.54
N GLY A 105 3.53 -7.72 20.18
CA GLY A 105 4.47 -8.32 21.14
C GLY A 105 5.25 -7.29 21.95
N ALA A 106 5.50 -6.12 21.40
CA ALA A 106 6.16 -5.00 22.07
C ALA A 106 5.19 -4.07 22.85
N GLY A 107 3.89 -4.38 22.88
CA GLY A 107 2.88 -3.56 23.58
C GLY A 107 2.38 -2.34 22.80
N TRP A 108 2.78 -2.15 21.55
CA TRP A 108 2.34 -1.04 20.68
C TRP A 108 1.02 -1.36 19.96
N ILE A 109 0.01 -1.79 20.74
CA ILE A 109 -1.27 -2.30 20.23
C ILE A 109 -2.00 -1.27 19.38
N PHE A 110 -2.07 0.00 19.81
CA PHE A 110 -2.73 1.06 19.05
C PHE A 110 -2.06 1.31 17.69
N THR A 111 -0.73 1.32 17.65
CA THR A 111 0.03 1.47 16.39
C THR A 111 -0.21 0.29 15.46
N ALA A 112 -0.24 -0.93 16.00
CA ALA A 112 -0.52 -2.15 15.25
C ALA A 112 -1.93 -2.12 14.62
N LEU A 113 -2.96 -1.75 15.41
CA LEU A 113 -4.33 -1.63 14.92
C LEU A 113 -4.47 -0.52 13.87
N THR A 114 -3.89 0.66 14.12
CA THR A 114 -3.90 1.76 13.15
C THR A 114 -3.26 1.34 11.84
N TYR A 115 -2.11 0.67 11.90
CA TYR A 115 -1.42 0.16 10.71
C TYR A 115 -2.29 -0.83 9.93
N LEU A 116 -2.92 -1.79 10.62
CA LEU A 116 -3.81 -2.77 10.00
C LEU A 116 -4.99 -2.09 9.30
N ILE A 117 -5.67 -1.16 9.99
CA ILE A 117 -6.82 -0.43 9.46
C ILE A 117 -6.41 0.37 8.21
N CYS A 118 -5.29 1.12 8.25
CA CYS A 118 -4.81 1.89 7.10
C CYS A 118 -4.50 1.01 5.89
N MET A 119 -3.87 -0.15 6.12
CA MET A 119 -3.56 -1.08 5.03
C MET A 119 -4.80 -1.75 4.45
N CYS A 120 -5.79 -2.11 5.29
CA CYS A 120 -7.08 -2.63 4.84
C CYS A 120 -7.84 -1.56 4.05
N PHE A 121 -7.92 -0.34 4.57
CA PHE A 121 -8.57 0.78 3.90
C PHE A 121 -7.98 1.01 2.50
N PHE A 122 -6.66 1.09 2.38
CA PHE A 122 -6.00 1.25 1.08
C PHE A 122 -6.32 0.11 0.11
N LYS A 123 -6.34 -1.15 0.59
CA LYS A 123 -6.71 -2.30 -0.24
C LYS A 123 -8.16 -2.22 -0.71
N VAL A 124 -9.10 -1.88 0.17
CA VAL A 124 -10.53 -1.75 -0.16
C VAL A 124 -10.74 -0.64 -1.19
N VAL A 125 -10.18 0.55 -0.97
CA VAL A 125 -10.26 1.67 -1.92
C VAL A 125 -9.71 1.27 -3.28
N ARG A 126 -8.55 0.62 -3.30
CA ARG A 126 -7.92 0.16 -4.54
C ARG A 126 -8.77 -0.87 -5.28
N MET A 127 -9.38 -1.84 -4.57
CA MET A 127 -10.25 -2.85 -5.19
C MET A 127 -11.52 -2.22 -5.76
N SER A 128 -12.19 -1.35 -5.01
CA SER A 128 -13.41 -0.66 -5.47
C SER A 128 -13.14 0.24 -6.68
N CYS A 129 -12.07 1.03 -6.64
CA CYS A 129 -11.70 1.87 -7.79
C CYS A 129 -11.31 1.03 -9.01
N ARG A 130 -10.62 -0.09 -8.80
CA ARG A 130 -10.24 -0.99 -9.88
C ARG A 130 -11.45 -1.60 -10.56
N GLN A 131 -12.42 -2.13 -9.80
CA GLN A 131 -13.62 -2.73 -10.35
C GLN A 131 -14.39 -1.74 -11.22
N SER A 132 -14.58 -0.50 -10.76
CA SER A 132 -15.26 0.55 -11.53
C SER A 132 -14.54 0.93 -12.83
N ILE A 133 -13.20 0.85 -12.85
CA ILE A 133 -12.38 1.18 -14.03
C ILE A 133 -12.36 0.00 -15.02
N GLU A 134 -12.35 -1.25 -14.52
CA GLU A 134 -12.48 -2.47 -15.34
C GLU A 134 -13.84 -2.54 -16.04
N GLU A 135 -14.93 -2.28 -15.32
CA GLU A 135 -16.29 -2.18 -15.88
C GLU A 135 -16.41 -1.09 -16.96
N ALA A 136 -15.54 -0.08 -16.89
CA ALA A 136 -15.46 0.98 -17.88
C ALA A 136 -14.58 0.66 -19.09
N GLY A 137 -13.94 -0.51 -19.14
CA GLY A 137 -13.08 -0.95 -20.24
C GLY A 137 -11.75 -0.19 -20.39
N LEU A 138 -11.30 0.50 -19.32
CA LEU A 138 -10.11 1.38 -19.36
C LEU A 138 -8.82 0.71 -18.89
N CYS A 139 -8.92 -0.43 -18.19
CA CYS A 139 -7.76 -1.27 -17.94
C CYS A 139 -7.59 -2.24 -19.11
N PRO A 140 -6.45 -2.22 -19.82
CA PRO A 140 -6.16 -3.29 -20.77
C PRO A 140 -6.13 -4.60 -20.00
N GLU A 141 -6.97 -5.55 -20.42
CA GLU A 141 -6.88 -6.92 -19.92
C GLU A 141 -5.42 -7.38 -20.04
N SER A 142 -4.93 -7.93 -18.94
CA SER A 142 -3.61 -8.55 -18.92
C SER A 142 -3.64 -9.77 -19.86
N LEU A 143 -3.19 -9.57 -21.08
CA LEU A 143 -2.70 -10.66 -21.91
C LEU A 143 -1.45 -11.28 -21.31
#